data_296b27009f54bacf6ffebe957fb84cec
#
_entry.id   296b27009f54bacf6ffebe957fb84cec
#
_cell.length_a   1.000
_cell.length_b   1.000
_cell.length_c   1.000
_cell.angle_alpha   90.00
_cell.angle_beta   90.00
_cell.angle_gamma   90.00
#
_symmetry.space_group_name_H-M   'P 1'
#
loop_
_entity.id
_entity.type
_entity.pdbx_description
1 polymer ?
#
loop_
_entity_poly.entity_id
_entity_poly.type
_entity_poly.pdbx_seq_one_letter_code
_entity_poly.pdbx_strand_id
1 'polypeptide(L)'
;SGFHGEMKWMEDTFERRKSPINLWKEAKSAIILGLNYGPKTNPLEKNNNKNIGNISVYAQGKDYHQLIKGRLKLLSSKLISKLNKENETKIKVFVDTAPIMEKPLAEKAGLGWQGKHTNLVSRDFGSWLFLGVILINKSLEYDTPENNHCGSCNKCTIICPTNAFDAPNKLDATKCISYLTIENK
;
A
#
# COMPACT_ATOMS: atom_id res chain seq x y z
N SER A 1 -9.05 17.89 8.71
CA SER A 1 -9.89 17.11 9.64
C SER A 1 -9.14 16.64 10.89
N GLY A 2 -7.79 16.75 10.94
CA GLY A 2 -6.99 16.33 12.09
C GLY A 2 -6.87 14.81 12.31
N PHE A 3 -7.42 13.99 11.42
CA PHE A 3 -7.43 12.53 11.54
C PHE A 3 -6.07 11.85 11.32
N HIS A 4 -5.06 12.60 10.93
CA HIS A 4 -3.69 12.10 10.78
C HIS A 4 -2.91 12.06 12.10
N GLY A 5 -3.50 12.56 13.21
CA GLY A 5 -2.82 12.63 14.50
C GLY A 5 -1.55 13.47 14.43
N GLU A 6 -0.45 12.97 14.98
CA GLU A 6 0.85 13.65 15.00
C GLU A 6 1.70 13.45 13.75
N MET A 7 1.19 12.75 12.72
CA MET A 7 1.90 12.53 11.47
C MET A 7 1.98 13.81 10.61
N LYS A 8 2.62 14.87 11.14
CA LYS A 8 2.79 16.17 10.44
C LYS A 8 3.41 16.04 9.06
N TRP A 9 4.24 15.03 8.86
CA TRP A 9 4.82 14.71 7.56
C TRP A 9 3.77 14.46 6.45
N MET A 10 2.52 14.11 6.81
CA MET A 10 1.42 14.01 5.83
C MET A 10 1.02 15.38 5.30
N GLU A 11 0.99 16.40 6.15
CA GLU A 11 0.70 17.78 5.75
C GLU A 11 1.89 18.37 4.98
N ASP A 12 3.11 18.21 5.48
CA ASP A 12 4.35 18.72 4.87
C ASP A 12 4.58 18.16 3.45
N THR A 13 4.13 16.94 3.20
CA THR A 13 4.30 16.25 1.91
C THR A 13 3.02 16.20 1.07
N PHE A 14 1.97 16.91 1.46
CA PHE A 14 0.65 16.85 0.83
C PHE A 14 0.69 17.10 -0.68
N GLU A 15 1.34 18.18 -1.13
CA GLU A 15 1.46 18.49 -2.56
C GLU A 15 2.19 17.39 -3.34
N ARG A 16 3.25 16.82 -2.77
CA ARG A 16 4.00 15.72 -3.40
C ARG A 16 3.18 14.44 -3.48
N ARG A 17 2.26 14.21 -2.53
CA ARG A 17 1.40 13.01 -2.49
C ARG A 17 0.23 13.05 -3.46
N LYS A 18 -0.22 14.23 -3.86
CA LYS A 18 -1.37 14.40 -4.77
C LYS A 18 -1.21 13.67 -6.10
N SER A 19 0.02 13.62 -6.62
CA SER A 19 0.27 13.01 -7.91
C SER A 19 1.72 12.51 -8.03
N PRO A 20 1.98 11.36 -8.67
CA PRO A 20 3.33 10.90 -8.99
C PRO A 20 4.19 11.92 -9.72
N ILE A 21 3.60 12.77 -10.55
CA ILE A 21 4.28 13.83 -11.31
C ILE A 21 4.85 14.92 -10.36
N ASN A 22 4.20 15.17 -9.21
CA ASN A 22 4.70 16.11 -8.22
C ASN A 22 5.93 15.56 -7.48
N LEU A 23 6.05 14.24 -7.42
CA LEU A 23 7.23 13.57 -6.86
C LEU A 23 8.36 13.46 -7.89
N TRP A 24 8.00 13.21 -9.16
CA TRP A 24 8.95 13.12 -10.25
C TRP A 24 8.33 13.62 -11.57
N LYS A 25 8.76 14.79 -12.02
CA LYS A 25 8.17 15.49 -13.17
C LYS A 25 8.25 14.72 -14.50
N GLU A 26 9.24 13.84 -14.65
CA GLU A 26 9.39 13.02 -15.85
C GLU A 26 8.49 11.77 -15.86
N ALA A 27 7.78 11.46 -14.77
CA ALA A 27 6.90 10.30 -14.69
C ALA A 27 5.75 10.41 -15.68
N LYS A 28 5.58 9.39 -16.52
CA LYS A 28 4.46 9.26 -17.48
C LYS A 28 3.55 8.09 -17.14
N SER A 29 4.10 7.04 -16.55
CA SER A 29 3.34 5.88 -16.09
C SER A 29 3.84 5.39 -14.73
N ALA A 30 2.95 4.70 -14.01
CA ALA A 30 3.25 4.00 -12.78
C ALA A 30 2.89 2.52 -12.93
N ILE A 31 3.82 1.63 -12.62
CA ILE A 31 3.57 0.18 -12.53
C ILE A 31 3.48 -0.16 -11.06
N ILE A 32 2.35 -0.72 -10.66
CA ILE A 32 2.10 -1.10 -9.27
C ILE A 32 2.19 -2.60 -9.13
N LEU A 33 2.89 -3.06 -8.13
CA LEU A 33 3.15 -4.45 -7.86
C LEU A 33 2.75 -4.82 -6.44
N GLY A 34 2.12 -5.98 -6.30
CA GLY A 34 1.76 -6.57 -5.01
C GLY A 34 2.63 -7.78 -4.70
N LEU A 35 3.18 -7.83 -3.50
CA LEU A 35 3.83 -9.03 -2.98
C LEU A 35 2.96 -9.63 -1.88
N ASN A 36 2.41 -10.83 -2.13
CA ASN A 36 1.61 -11.53 -1.12
C ASN A 36 2.48 -11.97 0.06
N TYR A 37 2.02 -11.61 1.27
CA TYR A 37 2.60 -12.03 2.54
C TYR A 37 1.61 -12.83 3.40
N GLY A 38 0.46 -13.19 2.84
CA GLY A 38 -0.59 -13.92 3.54
C GLY A 38 -0.05 -15.23 4.15
N PRO A 39 -0.45 -15.54 5.39
CA PRO A 39 -0.01 -16.75 6.07
C PRO A 39 -0.69 -17.99 5.48
N LYS A 40 -0.02 -19.13 5.60
CA LYS A 40 -0.58 -20.44 5.19
C LYS A 40 -1.67 -20.95 6.13
N THR A 41 -1.67 -20.49 7.39
CA THR A 41 -2.63 -20.88 8.43
C THR A 41 -3.36 -19.65 8.94
N ASN A 42 -4.53 -19.84 9.55
CA ASN A 42 -5.27 -18.73 10.14
C ASN A 42 -4.47 -18.09 11.30
N PRO A 43 -4.03 -16.84 11.19
CA PRO A 43 -3.21 -16.21 12.23
C PRO A 43 -3.96 -15.98 13.55
N LEU A 44 -5.29 -16.00 13.52
CA LEU A 44 -6.13 -15.77 14.70
C LEU A 44 -6.22 -17.00 15.61
N GLU A 45 -5.88 -18.20 15.14
CA GLU A 45 -5.88 -19.41 15.97
C GLU A 45 -5.00 -19.29 17.22
N LYS A 46 -3.87 -18.59 17.09
CA LYS A 46 -2.95 -18.34 18.20
C LYS A 46 -3.53 -17.44 19.29
N ASN A 47 -4.54 -16.64 19.00
CA ASN A 47 -5.16 -15.74 19.97
C ASN A 47 -5.89 -16.47 21.10
N ASN A 48 -6.21 -17.76 20.93
CA ASN A 48 -6.84 -18.60 21.95
C ASN A 48 -5.87 -19.00 23.07
N ASN A 49 -4.57 -18.90 22.85
CA ASN A 49 -3.58 -19.22 23.87
C ASN A 49 -3.05 -17.93 24.54
N LYS A 50 -3.54 -17.66 25.75
CA LYS A 50 -3.18 -16.46 26.52
C LYS A 50 -1.71 -16.41 26.99
N ASN A 51 -0.98 -17.52 26.90
CA ASN A 51 0.41 -17.62 27.34
C ASN A 51 1.43 -17.26 26.24
N ILE A 52 0.96 -16.95 25.02
CA ILE A 52 1.84 -16.56 23.91
C ILE A 52 1.44 -15.19 23.35
N GLY A 53 2.45 -14.37 23.04
CA GLY A 53 2.25 -13.14 22.28
C GLY A 53 2.01 -13.46 20.80
N ASN A 54 1.21 -12.64 20.15
CA ASN A 54 0.96 -12.74 18.71
C ASN A 54 1.49 -11.49 18.01
N ILE A 55 2.36 -11.69 17.03
CA ILE A 55 2.93 -10.60 16.22
C ILE A 55 2.16 -10.54 14.90
N SER A 56 1.83 -9.34 14.46
CA SER A 56 1.18 -9.11 13.16
C SER A 56 1.95 -9.80 12.03
N VAL A 57 1.23 -10.44 11.11
CA VAL A 57 1.82 -11.27 10.05
C VAL A 57 2.85 -10.51 9.22
N TYR A 58 2.58 -9.24 8.91
CA TYR A 58 3.51 -8.41 8.12
C TYR A 58 4.87 -8.21 8.81
N ALA A 59 4.93 -8.33 10.14
CA ALA A 59 6.13 -8.09 10.95
C ALA A 59 6.87 -9.39 11.34
N GLN A 60 6.35 -10.57 10.97
CA GLN A 60 6.94 -11.86 11.37
C GLN A 60 8.19 -12.25 10.59
N GLY A 61 8.45 -11.61 9.45
CA GLY A 61 9.59 -11.94 8.58
C GLY A 61 10.73 -10.92 8.67
N LYS A 62 11.62 -11.00 7.70
CA LYS A 62 12.62 -9.95 7.46
C LYS A 62 11.94 -8.67 6.97
N ASP A 63 12.62 -7.55 7.11
CA ASP A 63 12.19 -6.26 6.58
C ASP A 63 11.84 -6.37 5.08
N TYR A 64 10.55 -6.20 4.77
CA TYR A 64 10.03 -6.32 3.42
C TYR A 64 10.49 -5.19 2.50
N HIS A 65 10.85 -4.00 3.04
CA HIS A 65 11.28 -2.86 2.25
C HIS A 65 12.48 -3.21 1.38
N GLN A 66 13.51 -3.82 1.97
CA GLN A 66 14.73 -4.20 1.25
C GLN A 66 14.45 -5.30 0.22
N LEU A 67 13.63 -6.28 0.59
CA LEU A 67 13.25 -7.37 -0.29
C LEU A 67 12.52 -6.87 -1.54
N ILE A 68 11.48 -6.07 -1.34
CA ILE A 68 10.65 -5.54 -2.44
C ILE A 68 11.48 -4.58 -3.29
N LYS A 69 12.22 -3.66 -2.67
CA LYS A 69 13.09 -2.72 -3.38
C LYS A 69 14.12 -3.43 -4.26
N GLY A 70 14.70 -4.52 -3.77
CA GLY A 70 15.61 -5.36 -4.56
C GLY A 70 14.92 -5.98 -5.78
N ARG A 71 13.73 -6.54 -5.61
CA ARG A 71 12.92 -7.12 -6.71
C ARG A 71 12.48 -6.05 -7.73
N LEU A 72 12.05 -4.88 -7.27
CA LEU A 72 11.69 -3.75 -8.14
C LEU A 72 12.88 -3.29 -8.97
N LYS A 73 14.07 -3.17 -8.38
CA LYS A 73 15.30 -2.81 -9.11
C LYS A 73 15.64 -3.83 -10.19
N LEU A 74 15.56 -5.13 -9.87
CA LEU A 74 15.81 -6.21 -10.83
C LEU A 74 14.82 -6.17 -12.00
N LEU A 75 13.52 -5.98 -11.71
CA LEU A 75 12.50 -5.81 -12.74
C LEU A 75 12.75 -4.56 -13.58
N SER A 76 13.11 -3.44 -12.94
CA SER A 76 13.43 -2.18 -13.60
C SER A 76 14.59 -2.33 -14.58
N SER A 77 15.65 -3.06 -14.21
CA SER A 77 16.78 -3.33 -15.12
C SER A 77 16.34 -4.09 -16.36
N LYS A 78 15.45 -5.09 -16.20
CA LYS A 78 14.88 -5.85 -17.32
C LYS A 78 13.98 -4.98 -18.20
N LEU A 79 13.18 -4.09 -17.60
CA LEU A 79 12.31 -3.16 -18.34
C LEU A 79 13.15 -2.17 -19.16
N ILE A 80 14.18 -1.58 -18.56
CA ILE A 80 15.10 -0.68 -19.26
C ILE A 80 15.75 -1.38 -20.45
N SER A 81 16.26 -2.58 -20.26
CA SER A 81 16.88 -3.37 -21.35
C SER A 81 15.91 -3.63 -22.50
N LYS A 82 14.62 -3.84 -22.22
CA LYS A 82 13.60 -4.08 -23.26
C LYS A 82 13.13 -2.80 -23.97
N LEU A 83 13.08 -1.68 -23.25
CA LEU A 83 12.47 -0.43 -23.73
C LEU A 83 13.49 0.57 -24.32
N ASN A 84 14.77 0.31 -24.18
CA ASN A 84 15.84 1.28 -24.53
C ASN A 84 16.13 1.42 -26.03
N LYS A 85 15.24 0.93 -26.91
CA LYS A 85 15.52 0.93 -28.37
C LYS A 85 15.53 2.32 -29.02
N GLU A 86 14.94 3.37 -28.41
CA GLU A 86 14.80 4.67 -29.07
C GLU A 86 15.01 5.93 -28.20
N ASN A 87 15.03 5.81 -26.87
CA ASN A 87 15.20 6.94 -25.95
C ASN A 87 15.61 6.47 -24.56
N GLU A 88 16.34 7.29 -23.84
CA GLU A 88 16.76 7.04 -22.48
C GLU A 88 15.56 6.74 -21.56
N THR A 89 15.41 5.48 -21.17
CA THR A 89 14.38 5.05 -20.23
C THR A 89 14.88 5.28 -18.81
N LYS A 90 14.17 6.13 -18.07
CA LYS A 90 14.44 6.43 -16.65
C LYS A 90 13.36 5.80 -15.78
N ILE A 91 13.78 5.26 -14.65
CA ILE A 91 12.89 4.59 -13.69
C ILE A 91 13.23 5.03 -12.27
N LYS A 92 12.20 5.17 -11.44
CA LYS A 92 12.33 5.31 -9.98
C LYS A 92 11.47 4.28 -9.29
N VAL A 93 11.99 3.65 -8.23
CA VAL A 93 11.29 2.62 -7.45
C VAL A 93 11.02 3.10 -6.03
N PHE A 94 9.84 2.78 -5.53
CA PHE A 94 9.38 3.18 -4.21
C PHE A 94 8.72 2.01 -3.49
N VAL A 95 8.91 1.94 -2.19
CA VAL A 95 8.28 1.00 -1.28
C VAL A 95 8.04 1.74 0.03
N ASP A 96 6.80 2.07 0.34
CA ASP A 96 6.29 2.67 1.58
C ASP A 96 6.92 4.01 1.99
N THR A 97 8.22 4.16 1.94
CA THR A 97 8.97 5.27 2.55
C THR A 97 8.94 6.60 1.78
N ALA A 98 8.31 6.67 0.62
CA ALA A 98 8.21 7.89 -0.19
C ALA A 98 6.84 8.57 -0.05
N PRO A 99 6.74 9.88 -0.30
CA PRO A 99 5.46 10.59 -0.32
C PRO A 99 4.67 10.28 -1.61
N ILE A 100 4.28 9.02 -1.78
CA ILE A 100 3.47 8.50 -2.86
C ILE A 100 2.28 7.73 -2.30
N MET A 101 1.12 7.88 -2.93
CA MET A 101 -0.11 7.22 -2.49
C MET A 101 -0.25 5.85 -3.19
N GLU A 102 0.40 4.82 -2.65
CA GLU A 102 0.49 3.49 -3.26
C GLU A 102 -0.88 2.82 -3.41
N LYS A 103 -1.73 2.87 -2.39
CA LYS A 103 -3.06 2.23 -2.40
C LYS A 103 -3.99 2.82 -3.46
N PRO A 104 -4.17 4.16 -3.60
CA PRO A 104 -4.93 4.75 -4.69
C PRO A 104 -4.37 4.43 -6.08
N LEU A 105 -3.05 4.35 -6.22
CA LEU A 105 -2.44 3.96 -7.49
C LEU A 105 -2.71 2.48 -7.80
N ALA A 106 -2.65 1.60 -6.81
CA ALA A 106 -2.95 0.19 -6.95
C ALA A 106 -4.41 -0.05 -7.38
N GLU A 107 -5.36 0.70 -6.82
CA GLU A 107 -6.76 0.67 -7.23
C GLU A 107 -6.93 1.11 -8.69
N LYS A 108 -6.31 2.23 -9.09
CA LYS A 108 -6.34 2.71 -10.46
C LYS A 108 -5.69 1.74 -11.46
N ALA A 109 -4.69 0.99 -11.02
CA ALA A 109 -3.99 -0.03 -11.81
C ALA A 109 -4.69 -1.40 -11.79
N GLY A 110 -5.90 -1.52 -11.25
CA GLY A 110 -6.68 -2.76 -11.26
C GLY A 110 -6.16 -3.86 -10.33
N LEU A 111 -5.22 -3.56 -9.41
CA LEU A 111 -4.68 -4.56 -8.49
C LEU A 111 -5.68 -4.96 -7.40
N GLY A 112 -6.71 -4.15 -7.18
CA GLY A 112 -7.76 -4.33 -6.20
C GLY A 112 -8.49 -3.02 -5.94
N TRP A 113 -9.27 -2.95 -4.88
CA TRP A 113 -10.01 -1.75 -4.47
C TRP A 113 -9.64 -1.33 -3.05
N GLN A 114 -9.82 -0.07 -2.71
CA GLN A 114 -9.70 0.37 -1.33
C GLN A 114 -10.94 -0.05 -0.54
N GLY A 115 -10.75 -0.96 0.40
CA GLY A 115 -11.81 -1.42 1.28
C GLY A 115 -12.26 -0.35 2.28
N LYS A 116 -13.44 -0.54 2.90
CA LYS A 116 -13.97 0.38 3.93
C LYS A 116 -12.98 0.64 5.08
N HIS A 117 -12.03 -0.26 5.29
CA HIS A 117 -10.94 -0.13 6.28
C HIS A 117 -9.69 0.60 5.74
N THR A 118 -9.79 1.25 4.59
CA THR A 118 -8.72 2.05 3.96
C THR A 118 -7.51 1.27 3.40
N ASN A 119 -7.44 -0.05 3.56
CA ASN A 119 -6.42 -0.87 2.94
C ASN A 119 -6.87 -1.37 1.56
N LEU A 120 -5.89 -1.68 0.69
CA LEU A 120 -6.15 -2.35 -0.57
C LEU A 120 -6.68 -3.77 -0.33
N VAL A 121 -7.66 -4.19 -1.09
CA VAL A 121 -8.21 -5.54 -1.11
C VAL A 121 -8.11 -6.09 -2.52
N SER A 122 -7.40 -7.19 -2.68
CA SER A 122 -7.33 -7.96 -3.93
C SER A 122 -8.33 -9.11 -3.91
N ARG A 123 -8.84 -9.52 -5.08
CA ARG A 123 -9.72 -10.69 -5.20
C ARG A 123 -9.00 -11.98 -4.79
N ASP A 124 -7.73 -12.12 -5.19
CA ASP A 124 -6.97 -13.34 -4.99
C ASP A 124 -6.30 -13.43 -3.62
N PHE A 125 -5.86 -12.27 -3.08
CA PHE A 125 -5.00 -12.22 -1.90
C PHE A 125 -5.60 -11.43 -0.73
N GLY A 126 -6.85 -10.95 -0.84
CA GLY A 126 -7.44 -10.10 0.19
C GLY A 126 -6.57 -8.87 0.46
N SER A 127 -6.36 -8.53 1.74
CA SER A 127 -5.51 -7.40 2.13
C SER A 127 -4.04 -7.79 2.44
N TRP A 128 -3.61 -8.99 2.02
CA TRP A 128 -2.30 -9.55 2.31
C TRP A 128 -1.23 -9.16 1.27
N LEU A 129 -1.22 -7.90 0.82
CA LEU A 129 -0.29 -7.41 -0.18
C LEU A 129 0.58 -6.29 0.38
N PHE A 130 1.90 -6.45 0.34
CA PHE A 130 2.82 -5.34 0.33
C PHE A 130 2.83 -4.72 -1.06
N LEU A 131 2.91 -3.39 -1.13
CA LEU A 131 2.90 -2.67 -2.39
C LEU A 131 4.29 -2.16 -2.75
N GLY A 132 4.54 -2.07 -4.05
CA GLY A 132 5.72 -1.45 -4.60
C GLY A 132 5.37 -0.69 -5.88
N VAL A 133 6.04 0.42 -6.11
CA VAL A 133 5.78 1.32 -7.24
C VAL A 133 7.03 1.49 -8.08
N ILE A 134 6.88 1.35 -9.39
CA ILE A 134 7.86 1.75 -10.39
C ILE A 134 7.27 2.94 -11.16
N LEU A 135 7.88 4.12 -11.03
CA LEU A 135 7.60 5.24 -11.92
C LEU A 135 8.52 5.18 -13.13
N ILE A 136 7.98 5.41 -14.32
CA ILE A 136 8.71 5.36 -15.58
C ILE A 136 8.39 6.59 -16.44
N ASN A 137 9.38 7.10 -17.16
CA ASN A 137 9.24 8.24 -18.09
C ASN A 137 8.72 7.84 -19.48
N LYS A 138 8.12 6.67 -19.62
CA LYS A 138 7.45 6.19 -20.84
C LYS A 138 5.95 6.08 -20.61
N SER A 139 5.16 6.42 -21.62
CA SER A 139 3.73 6.11 -21.63
C SER A 139 3.54 4.63 -21.89
N LEU A 140 2.77 3.96 -21.01
CA LEU A 140 2.36 2.58 -21.13
C LEU A 140 0.85 2.53 -21.30
N GLU A 141 0.34 1.46 -21.85
CA GLU A 141 -1.09 1.15 -21.85
C GLU A 141 -1.58 1.01 -20.40
N TYR A 142 -2.79 1.48 -20.11
CA TYR A 142 -3.34 1.48 -18.76
C TYR A 142 -4.23 0.27 -18.53
N ASP A 143 -4.10 -0.31 -17.35
CA ASP A 143 -5.04 -1.32 -16.87
C ASP A 143 -6.39 -0.66 -16.48
N THR A 144 -7.45 -1.45 -16.46
CA THR A 144 -8.76 -1.00 -16.01
C THR A 144 -8.83 -1.04 -14.48
N PRO A 145 -9.29 0.02 -13.81
CA PRO A 145 -9.50 0.02 -12.38
C PRO A 145 -10.46 -1.09 -11.94
N GLU A 146 -10.17 -1.70 -10.78
CA GLU A 146 -11.07 -2.68 -10.17
C GLU A 146 -12.26 -1.97 -9.49
N ASN A 147 -13.43 -2.59 -9.57
CA ASN A 147 -14.62 -2.12 -8.87
C ASN A 147 -14.56 -2.41 -7.37
N ASN A 148 -15.26 -1.59 -6.58
CA ASN A 148 -15.37 -1.83 -5.16
C ASN A 148 -16.38 -2.97 -4.87
N HIS A 149 -15.92 -4.03 -4.19
CA HIS A 149 -16.71 -5.20 -3.84
C HIS A 149 -17.10 -5.29 -2.36
N CYS A 150 -16.94 -4.22 -1.59
CA CYS A 150 -17.35 -4.19 -0.19
C CYS A 150 -18.88 -4.31 -0.02
N GLY A 151 -19.67 -3.74 -0.92
CA GLY A 151 -21.13 -3.80 -0.87
C GLY A 151 -21.68 -3.42 0.52
N SER A 152 -22.59 -4.22 1.02
CA SER A 152 -23.20 -4.06 2.37
C SER A 152 -22.30 -4.60 3.50
N CYS A 153 -21.18 -5.26 3.22
CA CYS A 153 -20.29 -5.82 4.24
C CYS A 153 -19.67 -4.74 5.12
N ASN A 154 -19.78 -4.88 6.44
CA ASN A 154 -19.21 -3.97 7.44
C ASN A 154 -18.34 -4.69 8.48
N LYS A 155 -17.89 -5.92 8.21
CA LYS A 155 -17.14 -6.74 9.17
C LYS A 155 -15.90 -6.04 9.72
N CYS A 156 -15.13 -5.37 8.85
CA CYS A 156 -13.89 -4.68 9.25
C CYS A 156 -14.12 -3.46 10.15
N THR A 157 -15.24 -2.75 9.97
CA THR A 157 -15.59 -1.58 10.80
C THR A 157 -16.16 -2.00 12.15
N ILE A 158 -16.96 -3.07 12.18
CA ILE A 158 -17.58 -3.59 13.41
C ILE A 158 -16.54 -4.22 14.33
N ILE A 159 -15.53 -4.93 13.77
CA ILE A 159 -14.53 -5.63 14.58
C ILE A 159 -13.45 -4.69 15.15
N CYS A 160 -13.40 -3.44 14.71
CA CYS A 160 -12.40 -2.49 15.19
C CYS A 160 -12.62 -2.16 16.67
N PRO A 161 -11.71 -2.56 17.60
CA PRO A 161 -11.96 -2.45 19.03
C PRO A 161 -11.96 -1.02 19.54
N THR A 162 -11.43 -0.09 18.76
CA THR A 162 -11.31 1.34 19.12
C THR A 162 -12.24 2.24 18.31
N ASN A 163 -13.10 1.67 17.47
CA ASN A 163 -13.99 2.42 16.56
C ASN A 163 -13.23 3.51 15.77
N ALA A 164 -12.07 3.14 15.21
CA ALA A 164 -11.22 4.08 14.50
C ALA A 164 -11.78 4.51 13.12
N PHE A 165 -12.85 3.88 12.63
CA PHE A 165 -13.49 4.24 11.36
C PHE A 165 -14.67 5.19 11.59
N ASP A 166 -14.51 6.45 11.22
CA ASP A 166 -15.56 7.48 11.30
C ASP A 166 -16.64 7.26 10.22
N ALA A 167 -16.24 6.77 9.06
CA ALA A 167 -17.10 6.37 7.95
C ALA A 167 -16.36 5.35 7.06
N PRO A 168 -17.02 4.71 6.09
CA PRO A 168 -16.34 3.93 5.08
C PRO A 168 -15.21 4.74 4.42
N ASN A 169 -14.03 4.14 4.33
CA ASN A 169 -12.81 4.77 3.78
C ASN A 169 -12.30 5.99 4.56
N LYS A 170 -12.71 6.18 5.80
CA LYS A 170 -12.30 7.31 6.63
C LYS A 170 -11.82 6.82 7.99
N LEU A 171 -10.50 6.82 8.19
CA LEU A 171 -9.82 6.36 9.38
C LEU A 171 -9.38 7.56 10.23
N ASP A 172 -9.72 7.55 11.51
CA ASP A 172 -9.14 8.42 12.53
C ASP A 172 -7.89 7.72 13.11
N ALA A 173 -6.71 8.20 12.71
CA ALA A 173 -5.44 7.61 13.14
C ALA A 173 -5.28 7.71 14.67
N THR A 174 -5.80 8.75 15.30
CA THR A 174 -5.66 8.93 16.77
C THR A 174 -6.30 7.82 17.58
N LYS A 175 -7.22 7.05 16.96
CA LYS A 175 -7.87 5.87 17.56
C LYS A 175 -7.32 4.55 17.00
N CYS A 176 -6.48 4.59 15.97
CA CYS A 176 -6.01 3.38 15.28
C CYS A 176 -4.90 2.71 16.07
N ILE A 177 -5.05 1.43 16.39
CA ILE A 177 -4.03 0.64 17.11
C ILE A 177 -2.71 0.60 16.32
N SER A 178 -2.76 0.47 15.00
CA SER A 178 -1.54 0.50 14.17
C SER A 178 -0.81 1.84 14.31
N TYR A 179 -1.51 2.95 14.27
CA TYR A 179 -0.92 4.26 14.50
C TYR A 179 -0.30 4.35 15.90
N LEU A 180 -1.05 3.97 16.93
CA LEU A 180 -0.60 4.03 18.32
C LEU A 180 0.64 3.16 18.60
N THR A 181 0.82 2.06 17.87
CA THR A 181 1.96 1.15 18.07
C THR A 181 3.17 1.48 17.19
N ILE A 182 3.01 2.22 16.11
CA ILE A 182 4.06 2.50 15.12
C ILE A 182 4.50 3.96 15.16
N GLU A 183 3.55 4.90 15.17
CA GLU A 183 3.80 6.32 14.96
C GLU A 183 3.72 7.15 16.26
N ASN A 184 3.06 6.63 17.30
CA ASN A 184 2.94 7.35 18.57
C ASN A 184 4.28 7.24 19.33
N LYS A 185 4.88 8.41 19.62
CA LYS A 185 6.15 8.53 20.35
C LYS A 185 5.93 8.91 21.79
#